data_d10a4dd7cfbe366fcafe2427f7afbcd4
#
_entry.id   d10a4dd7cfbe366fcafe2427f7afbcd4
#
_cell.length_a   1.000
_cell.length_b   1.000
_cell.length_c   1.000
_cell.angle_alpha   90.00
_cell.angle_beta   90.00
_cell.angle_gamma   90.00
#
_symmetry.space_group_name_H-M   'P 1'
#
loop_
_entity.id
_entity.type
_entity.pdbx_description
1 polymer ?
#
loop_
_entity_poly.entity_id
_entity_poly.type
_entity_poly.pdbx_seq_one_letter_code
_entity_poly.pdbx_strand_id
1 'polypeptide(L)'
;MEYRIHPKTGDRIGVIGLGTGPIFEAPEKEALAALTYAHEQGLNYVDFATAGARTFRYAGQAFAPVRGEMLYQVHFGANYQTGEYGWTTDLETVKRQVDWQLSALRTDYIDFGFIHCLDSAADWAQYQENGVLDYLLEMKKAGVVRHIGLSSHTPELAQAVLDTGLVEQLMFSINPAYDYQHGEFAIGSASERMRLYRRCEAEGIGISVMKPFSAGQLLQAGTSPFRQALTKVQCIQYALDKPGVLTVLPGIRSLADMKEALAWLDASPEERDYSVLGTFTPQDVTGACVYCNHCAPCPAGLNVGLINKYYDLAVIGDTMAADHYQKLDKHASDCVSCGHCDGRCPFRVRQSDRMKEIAQYFGK
;
A
#
# COMPACT_ATOMS: atom_id res chain seq x y z
N MET A 1 -14.37 -18.30 -2.64
CA MET A 1 -13.02 -17.65 -2.57
C MET A 1 -11.97 -18.59 -3.12
N GLU A 2 -11.09 -18.10 -4.00
CA GLU A 2 -9.86 -18.79 -4.37
C GLU A 2 -8.78 -18.52 -3.32
N TYR A 3 -7.82 -19.46 -3.15
CA TYR A 3 -6.77 -19.34 -2.14
C TYR A 3 -5.40 -19.69 -2.70
N ARG A 4 -4.37 -19.04 -2.18
CA ARG A 4 -2.96 -19.37 -2.40
C ARG A 4 -2.32 -19.81 -1.09
N ILE A 5 -1.41 -20.78 -1.16
CA ILE A 5 -0.67 -21.23 0.01
C ILE A 5 0.60 -20.40 0.12
N HIS A 6 0.84 -19.82 1.29
CA HIS A 6 2.05 -19.07 1.56
C HIS A 6 3.25 -20.03 1.57
N PRO A 7 4.29 -19.83 0.73
CA PRO A 7 5.36 -20.82 0.55
C PRO A 7 6.18 -21.10 1.83
N LYS A 8 6.41 -20.07 2.67
CA LYS A 8 7.20 -20.23 3.92
C LYS A 8 6.35 -20.63 5.11
N THR A 9 5.12 -20.12 5.23
CA THR A 9 4.33 -20.28 6.46
C THR A 9 3.31 -21.40 6.37
N GLY A 10 2.94 -21.81 5.15
CA GLY A 10 1.90 -22.80 4.91
C GLY A 10 0.47 -22.25 5.07
N ASP A 11 0.31 -20.97 5.40
CA ASP A 11 -1.00 -20.36 5.56
C ASP A 11 -1.78 -20.35 4.23
N ARG A 12 -3.06 -20.63 4.32
CA ARG A 12 -4.00 -20.56 3.21
C ARG A 12 -4.61 -19.16 3.15
N ILE A 13 -4.21 -18.37 2.16
CA ILE A 13 -4.56 -16.95 2.02
C ILE A 13 -5.54 -16.76 0.86
N GLY A 14 -6.68 -16.10 1.10
CA GLY A 14 -7.64 -15.70 0.06
C GLY A 14 -6.99 -14.73 -0.92
N VAL A 15 -7.18 -14.97 -2.24
CA VAL A 15 -6.60 -14.10 -3.28
C VAL A 15 -7.12 -12.67 -3.22
N ILE A 16 -8.28 -12.46 -2.62
CA ILE A 16 -8.79 -11.15 -2.24
C ILE A 16 -8.83 -11.08 -0.72
N GLY A 17 -8.07 -10.17 -0.15
CA GLY A 17 -8.09 -9.78 1.25
C GLY A 17 -8.81 -8.44 1.42
N LEU A 18 -8.70 -7.86 2.60
CA LEU A 18 -9.32 -6.60 2.96
C LEU A 18 -8.27 -5.53 3.26
N GLY A 19 -8.26 -4.45 2.48
CA GLY A 19 -7.60 -3.20 2.83
C GLY A 19 -8.54 -2.32 3.65
N THR A 20 -8.21 -2.12 4.92
CA THR A 20 -9.11 -1.43 5.85
C THR A 20 -9.00 0.10 5.83
N GLY A 21 -8.18 0.67 4.94
CA GLY A 21 -7.90 2.11 4.90
C GLY A 21 -9.16 2.98 5.03
N PRO A 22 -10.13 2.88 4.13
CA PRO A 22 -11.25 3.81 4.11
C PRO A 22 -12.49 3.37 4.93
N ILE A 23 -12.55 2.16 5.47
CA ILE A 23 -13.76 1.65 6.15
C ILE A 23 -14.08 2.41 7.46
N PHE A 24 -13.09 3.12 8.01
CA PHE A 24 -13.31 3.94 9.21
C PHE A 24 -14.34 5.06 8.99
N GLU A 25 -14.54 5.51 7.75
CA GLU A 25 -15.52 6.53 7.39
C GLU A 25 -16.97 6.01 7.47
N ALA A 26 -17.15 4.69 7.34
CA ALA A 26 -18.47 4.09 7.32
C ALA A 26 -19.17 4.18 8.69
N PRO A 27 -20.51 4.32 8.72
CA PRO A 27 -21.28 4.06 9.92
C PRO A 27 -21.03 2.62 10.42
N GLU A 28 -20.98 2.42 11.74
CA GLU A 28 -20.66 1.13 12.36
C GLU A 28 -21.49 -0.05 11.79
N LYS A 29 -22.80 0.16 11.64
CA LYS A 29 -23.68 -0.87 11.07
C LYS A 29 -23.28 -1.29 9.66
N GLU A 30 -22.90 -0.33 8.83
CA GLU A 30 -22.46 -0.56 7.46
C GLU A 30 -21.09 -1.27 7.42
N ALA A 31 -20.16 -0.80 8.24
CA ALA A 31 -18.85 -1.43 8.38
C ALA A 31 -18.97 -2.90 8.82
N LEU A 32 -19.76 -3.18 9.86
CA LEU A 32 -19.99 -4.54 10.34
C LEU A 32 -20.64 -5.42 9.28
N ALA A 33 -21.63 -4.89 8.53
CA ALA A 33 -22.26 -5.64 7.44
C ALA A 33 -21.27 -5.99 6.34
N ALA A 34 -20.37 -5.05 5.97
CA ALA A 34 -19.33 -5.29 4.96
C ALA A 34 -18.30 -6.34 5.42
N LEU A 35 -17.86 -6.26 6.68
CA LEU A 35 -16.89 -7.18 7.27
C LEU A 35 -17.45 -8.59 7.40
N THR A 36 -18.68 -8.71 7.93
CA THR A 36 -19.36 -10.01 8.06
C THR A 36 -19.57 -10.66 6.70
N TYR A 37 -20.07 -9.89 5.73
CA TYR A 37 -20.23 -10.37 4.37
C TYR A 37 -18.92 -10.87 3.76
N ALA A 38 -17.81 -10.14 3.96
CA ALA A 38 -16.50 -10.54 3.45
C ALA A 38 -16.10 -11.92 3.97
N HIS A 39 -16.22 -12.16 5.28
CA HIS A 39 -15.93 -13.47 5.88
C HIS A 39 -16.87 -14.57 5.33
N GLU A 40 -18.17 -14.30 5.22
CA GLU A 40 -19.15 -15.24 4.64
C GLU A 40 -18.81 -15.66 3.21
N GLN A 41 -18.13 -14.76 2.44
CA GLN A 41 -17.63 -15.07 1.10
C GLN A 41 -16.24 -15.76 1.12
N GLY A 42 -15.71 -16.08 2.31
CA GLY A 42 -14.46 -16.80 2.50
C GLY A 42 -13.21 -15.91 2.52
N LEU A 43 -13.36 -14.57 2.62
CA LEU A 43 -12.21 -13.69 2.84
C LEU A 43 -11.62 -13.98 4.22
N ASN A 44 -10.31 -14.18 4.29
CA ASN A 44 -9.64 -14.52 5.54
C ASN A 44 -8.37 -13.72 5.82
N TYR A 45 -8.01 -12.74 5.00
CA TYR A 45 -6.81 -11.92 5.18
C TYR A 45 -7.19 -10.45 5.32
N VAL A 46 -6.75 -9.80 6.39
CA VAL A 46 -7.10 -8.41 6.71
C VAL A 46 -5.85 -7.60 7.02
N ASP A 47 -5.67 -6.50 6.30
CA ASP A 47 -4.63 -5.51 6.55
C ASP A 47 -5.17 -4.38 7.44
N PHE A 48 -4.44 -4.08 8.52
CA PHE A 48 -4.75 -3.02 9.48
C PHE A 48 -3.90 -1.75 9.33
N ALA A 49 -3.40 -1.46 8.13
CA ALA A 49 -2.94 -0.12 7.79
C ALA A 49 -4.16 0.75 7.45
N THR A 50 -4.90 1.16 8.46
CA THR A 50 -6.15 1.91 8.33
C THR A 50 -5.94 3.42 8.52
N ALA A 51 -6.85 4.25 8.00
CA ALA A 51 -6.80 5.70 8.21
C ALA A 51 -7.38 6.14 9.57
N GLY A 52 -8.11 5.28 10.29
CA GLY A 52 -8.70 5.66 11.57
C GLY A 52 -8.87 4.52 12.57
N ALA A 53 -8.73 4.86 13.85
CA ALA A 53 -8.72 3.95 14.99
C ALA A 53 -9.98 3.08 15.12
N ARG A 54 -11.16 3.58 14.73
CA ARG A 54 -12.42 2.85 14.95
C ARG A 54 -12.54 1.57 14.11
N THR A 55 -11.75 1.45 13.04
CA THR A 55 -11.66 0.24 12.22
C THR A 55 -11.29 -1.00 13.05
N PHE A 56 -10.35 -0.85 13.99
CA PHE A 56 -9.93 -1.94 14.86
C PHE A 56 -11.09 -2.47 15.70
N ARG A 57 -11.91 -1.58 16.24
CA ARG A 57 -13.11 -1.96 17.01
C ARG A 57 -14.14 -2.67 16.12
N TYR A 58 -14.37 -2.17 14.90
CA TYR A 58 -15.30 -2.81 13.96
C TYR A 58 -14.83 -4.22 13.60
N ALA A 59 -13.55 -4.38 13.27
CA ALA A 59 -12.97 -5.68 12.96
C ALA A 59 -12.98 -6.62 14.15
N GLY A 60 -12.61 -6.14 15.35
CA GLY A 60 -12.69 -6.92 16.59
C GLY A 60 -14.10 -7.39 16.93
N GLN A 61 -15.11 -6.59 16.60
CA GLN A 61 -16.51 -6.98 16.80
C GLN A 61 -16.98 -8.02 15.76
N ALA A 62 -16.61 -7.81 14.48
CA ALA A 62 -17.03 -8.69 13.39
C ALA A 62 -16.31 -10.04 13.43
N PHE A 63 -14.99 -10.05 13.71
CA PHE A 63 -14.15 -11.22 13.51
C PHE A 63 -13.76 -11.97 14.80
N ALA A 64 -13.99 -11.42 16.00
CA ALA A 64 -13.67 -12.15 17.23
C ALA A 64 -14.31 -13.56 17.31
N PRO A 65 -15.57 -13.78 16.90
CA PRO A 65 -16.16 -15.13 16.91
C PRO A 65 -15.48 -16.13 15.97
N VAL A 66 -14.79 -15.62 14.94
CA VAL A 66 -14.15 -16.40 13.87
C VAL A 66 -12.64 -16.12 13.78
N ARG A 67 -12.04 -15.61 14.86
CA ARG A 67 -10.64 -15.15 14.87
C ARG A 67 -9.66 -16.22 14.35
N GLY A 68 -9.89 -17.47 14.67
CA GLY A 68 -9.06 -18.60 14.23
C GLY A 68 -9.11 -18.88 12.72
N GLU A 69 -10.08 -18.31 12.01
CA GLU A 69 -10.22 -18.42 10.55
C GLU A 69 -9.60 -17.23 9.80
N MET A 70 -9.17 -16.18 10.55
CA MET A 70 -8.69 -14.92 10.01
C MET A 70 -7.17 -14.79 10.17
N LEU A 71 -6.52 -14.19 9.18
CA LEU A 71 -5.12 -13.81 9.18
C LEU A 71 -5.01 -12.29 9.26
N TYR A 72 -4.41 -11.79 10.33
CA TYR A 72 -4.28 -10.37 10.62
C TYR A 72 -2.88 -9.86 10.30
N GLN A 73 -2.81 -8.84 9.44
CA GLN A 73 -1.63 -8.05 9.14
C GLN A 73 -1.67 -6.75 9.96
N VAL A 74 -0.79 -6.64 10.96
CA VAL A 74 -0.75 -5.51 11.92
C VAL A 74 0.62 -4.83 11.85
N HIS A 75 0.64 -3.50 11.93
CA HIS A 75 1.79 -2.67 11.61
C HIS A 75 2.47 -2.08 12.84
N PHE A 76 3.71 -2.46 13.10
CA PHE A 76 4.58 -1.96 14.17
C PHE A 76 5.22 -0.64 13.73
N GLY A 77 4.64 0.45 14.16
CA GLY A 77 4.97 1.81 13.75
C GLY A 77 3.74 2.63 13.31
N ALA A 78 2.59 1.99 13.09
CA ALA A 78 1.32 2.71 12.94
C ALA A 78 0.82 3.20 14.30
N ASN A 79 0.44 4.49 14.38
CA ASN A 79 0.02 5.18 15.59
C ASN A 79 -1.39 5.77 15.39
N TYR A 80 -2.28 5.49 16.35
CA TYR A 80 -3.69 5.92 16.32
C TYR A 80 -4.10 6.70 17.58
N GLN A 81 -3.16 7.29 18.31
CA GLN A 81 -3.44 8.01 19.57
C GLN A 81 -4.40 9.20 19.39
N THR A 82 -4.39 9.83 18.23
CA THR A 82 -5.30 10.94 17.90
C THR A 82 -6.66 10.49 17.42
N GLY A 83 -6.86 9.18 17.19
CA GLY A 83 -8.02 8.62 16.52
C GLY A 83 -7.84 8.45 15.02
N GLU A 84 -6.82 9.08 14.44
CA GLU A 84 -6.40 9.01 13.05
C GLU A 84 -5.02 8.37 12.92
N TYR A 85 -4.67 7.96 11.70
CA TYR A 85 -3.37 7.37 11.41
C TYR A 85 -2.22 8.35 11.63
N GLY A 86 -1.15 7.87 12.22
CA GLY A 86 0.17 8.49 12.28
C GLY A 86 1.25 7.43 12.18
N TRP A 87 2.48 7.88 11.97
CA TRP A 87 3.66 7.01 11.92
C TRP A 87 4.62 7.31 13.06
N THR A 88 5.29 6.29 13.61
CA THR A 88 6.26 6.49 14.68
C THR A 88 7.28 5.35 14.73
N THR A 89 8.52 5.69 15.15
CA THR A 89 9.54 4.72 15.60
C THR A 89 9.83 4.87 17.08
N ASP A 90 9.08 5.69 17.82
CA ASP A 90 9.20 5.76 19.28
C ASP A 90 8.72 4.44 19.90
N LEU A 91 9.66 3.71 20.50
CA LEU A 91 9.43 2.34 21.00
C LEU A 91 8.29 2.26 22.01
N GLU A 92 8.20 3.20 22.94
CA GLU A 92 7.16 3.17 23.96
C GLU A 92 5.77 3.48 23.38
N THR A 93 5.72 4.31 22.36
CA THR A 93 4.49 4.54 21.60
C THR A 93 4.11 3.29 20.81
N VAL A 94 5.06 2.66 20.12
CA VAL A 94 4.81 1.41 19.37
C VAL A 94 4.26 0.32 20.31
N LYS A 95 4.85 0.09 21.48
CA LYS A 95 4.36 -0.87 22.48
C LYS A 95 2.92 -0.59 22.88
N ARG A 96 2.63 0.65 23.30
CA ARG A 96 1.26 1.03 23.67
C ARG A 96 0.26 0.85 22.53
N GLN A 97 0.68 1.14 21.28
CA GLN A 97 -0.20 0.97 20.13
C GLN A 97 -0.44 -0.50 19.79
N VAL A 98 0.54 -1.36 19.91
CA VAL A 98 0.37 -2.81 19.70
C VAL A 98 -0.58 -3.39 20.74
N ASP A 99 -0.40 -3.05 22.02
CA ASP A 99 -1.28 -3.49 23.10
C ASP A 99 -2.73 -3.02 22.87
N TRP A 100 -2.88 -1.74 22.48
CA TRP A 100 -4.20 -1.17 22.17
C TRP A 100 -4.84 -1.86 20.94
N GLN A 101 -4.09 -2.12 19.89
CA GLN A 101 -4.57 -2.79 18.68
C GLN A 101 -5.05 -4.23 19.01
N LEU A 102 -4.26 -5.00 19.76
CA LEU A 102 -4.64 -6.34 20.21
C LEU A 102 -5.96 -6.30 21.01
N SER A 103 -6.07 -5.37 21.96
CA SER A 103 -7.28 -5.19 22.75
C SER A 103 -8.49 -4.82 21.89
N ALA A 104 -8.34 -3.86 20.97
CA ALA A 104 -9.42 -3.41 20.10
C ALA A 104 -9.86 -4.50 19.11
N LEU A 105 -8.92 -5.31 18.61
CA LEU A 105 -9.16 -6.47 17.75
C LEU A 105 -9.69 -7.70 18.53
N ARG A 106 -9.70 -7.65 19.86
CA ARG A 106 -10.12 -8.76 20.74
C ARG A 106 -9.36 -10.06 20.48
N THR A 107 -8.04 -9.95 20.40
CA THR A 107 -7.13 -11.08 20.14
C THR A 107 -5.86 -10.92 20.96
N ASP A 108 -5.17 -12.01 21.24
CA ASP A 108 -3.89 -12.07 21.95
C ASP A 108 -2.72 -12.41 21.03
N TYR A 109 -2.96 -12.54 19.72
CA TYR A 109 -1.93 -12.81 18.73
C TYR A 109 -2.18 -12.10 17.40
N ILE A 110 -1.08 -11.95 16.65
CA ILE A 110 -1.00 -11.36 15.31
C ILE A 110 -0.43 -12.41 14.37
N ASP A 111 -1.05 -12.62 13.21
CA ASP A 111 -0.54 -13.58 12.23
C ASP A 111 0.69 -13.01 11.52
N PHE A 112 0.62 -11.77 11.04
CA PHE A 112 1.72 -11.07 10.38
C PHE A 112 1.99 -9.72 11.05
N GLY A 113 3.11 -9.61 11.78
CA GLY A 113 3.59 -8.34 12.34
C GLY A 113 4.51 -7.64 11.34
N PHE A 114 4.13 -6.46 10.90
CA PHE A 114 4.79 -5.74 9.82
C PHE A 114 5.72 -4.66 10.34
N ILE A 115 6.96 -4.65 9.85
CA ILE A 115 7.85 -3.50 9.84
C ILE A 115 7.14 -2.43 8.99
N HIS A 116 6.76 -1.30 9.60
CA HIS A 116 5.74 -0.42 9.02
C HIS A 116 6.32 0.70 8.18
N CYS A 117 5.94 0.71 6.90
CA CYS A 117 6.04 1.85 5.98
C CYS A 117 7.43 2.50 5.97
N LEU A 118 8.45 1.69 5.67
CA LEU A 118 9.81 2.19 5.49
C LEU A 118 10.06 2.46 4.01
N ASP A 119 10.45 3.69 3.69
CA ASP A 119 10.68 4.12 2.31
C ASP A 119 12.08 4.70 2.08
N SER A 120 12.88 4.87 3.15
CA SER A 120 14.27 5.32 3.08
C SER A 120 15.21 4.51 3.95
N ALA A 121 16.51 4.51 3.61
CA ALA A 121 17.54 3.87 4.44
C ALA A 121 17.62 4.51 5.85
N ALA A 122 17.29 5.81 5.97
CA ALA A 122 17.24 6.51 7.24
C ALA A 122 16.11 6.00 8.12
N ASP A 123 14.91 5.77 7.56
CA ASP A 123 13.78 5.18 8.30
C ASP A 123 14.15 3.78 8.82
N TRP A 124 14.84 2.98 7.99
CA TRP A 124 15.29 1.64 8.38
C TRP A 124 16.32 1.68 9.51
N ALA A 125 17.31 2.57 9.41
CA ALA A 125 18.30 2.76 10.48
C ALA A 125 17.61 3.21 11.79
N GLN A 126 16.74 4.20 11.72
CA GLN A 126 16.00 4.70 12.88
C GLN A 126 15.09 3.62 13.51
N TYR A 127 14.44 2.81 12.70
CA TYR A 127 13.60 1.70 13.16
C TYR A 127 14.38 0.67 13.98
N GLN A 128 15.64 0.40 13.56
CA GLN A 128 16.57 -0.48 14.27
C GLN A 128 17.12 0.21 15.53
N GLU A 129 17.68 1.41 15.41
CA GLU A 129 18.31 2.16 16.50
C GLU A 129 17.34 2.46 17.65
N ASN A 130 16.08 2.72 17.35
CA ASN A 130 15.03 2.93 18.36
C ASN A 130 14.55 1.62 19.02
N GLY A 131 15.04 0.46 18.61
CA GLY A 131 14.69 -0.84 19.19
C GLY A 131 13.32 -1.40 18.77
N VAL A 132 12.66 -0.80 17.77
CA VAL A 132 11.34 -1.30 17.32
C VAL A 132 11.46 -2.64 16.63
N LEU A 133 12.54 -2.87 15.88
CA LEU A 133 12.83 -4.19 15.29
C LEU A 133 13.03 -5.25 16.37
N ASP A 134 13.83 -4.95 17.40
CA ASP A 134 14.08 -5.88 18.51
C ASP A 134 12.79 -6.25 19.22
N TYR A 135 11.93 -5.27 19.48
CA TYR A 135 10.62 -5.50 20.08
C TYR A 135 9.74 -6.43 19.21
N LEU A 136 9.69 -6.21 17.88
CA LEU A 136 8.97 -7.09 16.98
C LEU A 136 9.49 -8.52 17.01
N LEU A 137 10.82 -8.69 17.07
CA LEU A 137 11.48 -10.01 17.18
C LEU A 137 11.17 -10.68 18.54
N GLU A 138 11.15 -9.92 19.63
CA GLU A 138 10.73 -10.40 20.96
C GLU A 138 9.27 -10.89 20.93
N MET A 139 8.35 -10.12 20.31
CA MET A 139 6.95 -10.51 20.18
C MET A 139 6.81 -11.80 19.33
N LYS A 140 7.62 -11.96 18.28
CA LYS A 140 7.67 -13.22 17.51
C LYS A 140 8.18 -14.37 18.38
N LYS A 141 9.25 -14.18 19.13
CA LYS A 141 9.77 -15.20 20.05
C LYS A 141 8.79 -15.60 21.15
N ALA A 142 8.00 -14.64 21.63
CA ALA A 142 6.94 -14.87 22.61
C ALA A 142 5.69 -15.55 22.02
N GLY A 143 5.60 -15.70 20.70
CA GLY A 143 4.47 -16.31 20.02
C GLY A 143 3.26 -15.38 19.86
N VAL A 144 3.39 -14.09 20.22
CA VAL A 144 2.36 -13.08 20.00
C VAL A 144 2.29 -12.68 18.53
N VAL A 145 3.44 -12.63 17.84
CA VAL A 145 3.54 -12.48 16.39
C VAL A 145 4.00 -13.80 15.77
N ARG A 146 3.27 -14.30 14.78
CA ARG A 146 3.63 -15.56 14.11
C ARG A 146 4.67 -15.36 13.02
N HIS A 147 4.45 -14.37 12.14
CA HIS A 147 5.28 -14.10 10.95
C HIS A 147 5.66 -12.62 10.87
N ILE A 148 6.81 -12.34 10.27
CA ILE A 148 7.30 -10.97 10.08
C ILE A 148 7.05 -10.54 8.63
N GLY A 149 6.45 -9.36 8.47
CA GLY A 149 6.28 -8.70 7.20
C GLY A 149 7.00 -7.36 7.11
N LEU A 150 7.05 -6.82 5.90
CA LEU A 150 7.53 -5.48 5.58
C LEU A 150 6.49 -4.75 4.76
N SER A 151 6.22 -3.50 5.07
CA SER A 151 5.45 -2.57 4.23
C SER A 151 6.38 -1.48 3.69
N SER A 152 6.45 -1.33 2.37
CA SER A 152 7.28 -0.33 1.69
C SER A 152 6.68 0.08 0.35
N HIS A 153 7.05 1.27 -0.14
CA HIS A 153 6.72 1.75 -1.49
C HIS A 153 7.97 1.79 -2.40
N THR A 154 9.16 1.58 -1.83
CA THR A 154 10.45 1.75 -2.51
C THR A 154 11.10 0.40 -2.77
N PRO A 155 11.29 -0.02 -4.05
CA PRO A 155 11.85 -1.33 -4.38
C PRO A 155 13.25 -1.55 -3.83
N GLU A 156 14.12 -0.52 -3.88
CA GLU A 156 15.50 -0.60 -3.40
C GLU A 156 15.54 -0.89 -1.90
N LEU A 157 14.78 -0.13 -1.10
CA LEU A 157 14.72 -0.36 0.33
C LEU A 157 14.09 -1.71 0.66
N ALA A 158 12.99 -2.08 -0.02
CA ALA A 158 12.39 -3.39 0.17
C ALA A 158 13.43 -4.51 -0.02
N GLN A 159 14.23 -4.45 -1.10
CA GLN A 159 15.29 -5.44 -1.35
C GLN A 159 16.35 -5.45 -0.23
N ALA A 160 16.79 -4.28 0.26
CA ALA A 160 17.77 -4.18 1.34
C ALA A 160 17.25 -4.79 2.65
N VAL A 161 15.96 -4.60 2.97
CA VAL A 161 15.37 -5.23 4.16
C VAL A 161 15.17 -6.75 3.95
N LEU A 162 14.81 -7.19 2.74
CA LEU A 162 14.75 -8.62 2.42
C LEU A 162 16.11 -9.33 2.57
N ASP A 163 17.23 -8.63 2.35
CA ASP A 163 18.58 -9.18 2.54
C ASP A 163 18.87 -9.62 3.99
N THR A 164 18.10 -9.11 4.96
CA THR A 164 18.19 -9.56 6.36
C THR A 164 17.68 -10.99 6.58
N GLY A 165 16.91 -11.54 5.64
CA GLY A 165 16.29 -12.86 5.77
C GLY A 165 15.12 -12.93 6.76
N LEU A 166 14.74 -11.81 7.40
CA LEU A 166 13.69 -11.77 8.43
C LEU A 166 12.27 -11.81 7.85
N VAL A 167 12.09 -11.29 6.63
CA VAL A 167 10.78 -11.03 6.04
C VAL A 167 10.19 -12.29 5.40
N GLU A 168 8.96 -12.60 5.79
CA GLU A 168 8.17 -13.70 5.22
C GLU A 168 7.08 -13.16 4.28
N GLN A 169 6.56 -11.95 4.54
CA GLN A 169 5.51 -11.30 3.75
C GLN A 169 5.89 -9.86 3.41
N LEU A 170 5.71 -9.45 2.16
CA LEU A 170 5.91 -8.06 1.70
C LEU A 170 4.56 -7.43 1.37
N MET A 171 4.24 -6.26 1.93
CA MET A 171 3.15 -5.42 1.45
C MET A 171 3.71 -4.38 0.49
N PHE A 172 3.23 -4.40 -0.75
CA PHE A 172 3.74 -3.51 -1.79
C PHE A 172 2.63 -2.94 -2.68
N SER A 173 2.82 -1.72 -3.17
CA SER A 173 1.86 -1.07 -4.07
C SER A 173 2.00 -1.64 -5.48
N ILE A 174 1.04 -2.41 -5.95
CA ILE A 174 1.05 -2.99 -7.31
C ILE A 174 -0.23 -2.61 -8.03
N ASN A 175 -0.08 -1.91 -9.14
CA ASN A 175 -1.17 -1.58 -10.05
C ASN A 175 -0.61 -1.22 -11.44
N PRO A 176 -1.43 -1.18 -12.49
CA PRO A 176 -0.98 -0.88 -13.85
C PRO A 176 -0.22 0.43 -13.98
N ALA A 177 -0.66 1.50 -13.29
CA ALA A 177 -0.02 2.81 -13.38
C ALA A 177 1.42 2.80 -12.83
N TYR A 178 1.69 1.97 -11.82
CA TYR A 178 3.01 1.90 -11.18
C TYR A 178 3.98 0.94 -11.88
N ASP A 179 3.44 -0.08 -12.55
CA ASP A 179 4.24 -1.15 -13.15
C ASP A 179 4.28 -1.10 -14.68
N TYR A 180 3.66 -0.09 -15.33
CA TYR A 180 3.52 -0.07 -16.78
C TYR A 180 4.87 -0.06 -17.49
N GLN A 181 5.08 -1.01 -18.40
CA GLN A 181 6.39 -1.29 -18.99
C GLN A 181 6.83 -0.35 -20.12
N HIS A 182 5.93 0.45 -20.68
CA HIS A 182 6.26 1.41 -21.76
C HIS A 182 6.84 2.73 -21.25
N GLY A 183 6.95 2.89 -19.96
CA GLY A 183 7.57 4.01 -19.26
C GLY A 183 7.81 3.63 -17.80
N GLU A 184 8.66 4.36 -17.13
CA GLU A 184 8.98 4.14 -15.72
C GLU A 184 7.99 4.94 -14.87
N PHE A 185 6.84 4.35 -14.53
CA PHE A 185 5.67 5.03 -13.97
C PHE A 185 5.50 4.93 -12.45
N ALA A 186 6.57 4.70 -11.70
CA ALA A 186 6.47 4.63 -10.26
C ALA A 186 7.80 4.98 -9.59
N ILE A 187 7.83 4.93 -8.25
CA ILE A 187 9.10 4.94 -7.52
C ILE A 187 9.82 3.64 -7.88
N GLY A 188 11.03 3.78 -8.39
CA GLY A 188 11.72 2.69 -9.06
C GLY A 188 11.17 2.44 -10.47
N SER A 189 11.99 1.89 -11.34
CA SER A 189 11.61 1.50 -12.69
C SER A 189 10.72 0.26 -12.70
N ALA A 190 9.95 0.07 -13.75
CA ALA A 190 9.17 -1.17 -13.95
C ALA A 190 10.05 -2.43 -13.83
N SER A 191 11.29 -2.36 -14.32
CA SER A 191 12.25 -3.46 -14.24
C SER A 191 12.72 -3.74 -12.80
N GLU A 192 12.93 -2.71 -11.97
CA GLU A 192 13.29 -2.87 -10.55
C GLU A 192 12.15 -3.47 -9.75
N ARG A 193 10.93 -3.01 -9.99
CA ARG A 193 9.72 -3.55 -9.37
C ARG A 193 9.53 -5.02 -9.74
N MET A 194 9.67 -5.36 -11.03
CA MET A 194 9.56 -6.75 -11.49
C MET A 194 10.68 -7.64 -10.93
N ARG A 195 11.91 -7.12 -10.76
CA ARG A 195 12.98 -7.86 -10.07
C ARG A 195 12.61 -8.18 -8.62
N LEU A 196 12.03 -7.21 -7.91
CA LEU A 196 11.54 -7.42 -6.54
C LEU A 196 10.47 -8.51 -6.48
N TYR A 197 9.48 -8.49 -7.38
CA TYR A 197 8.41 -9.49 -7.42
C TYR A 197 8.96 -10.90 -7.68
N ARG A 198 9.84 -11.04 -8.67
CA ARG A 198 10.51 -12.32 -8.97
C ARG A 198 11.38 -12.82 -7.84
N ARG A 199 12.05 -11.91 -7.14
CA ARG A 199 12.82 -12.25 -5.95
C ARG A 199 11.90 -12.79 -4.85
N CYS A 200 10.81 -12.12 -4.56
CA CYS A 200 9.84 -12.58 -3.57
C CYS A 200 9.33 -13.98 -3.91
N GLU A 201 8.94 -14.21 -5.17
CA GLU A 201 8.49 -15.53 -5.64
C GLU A 201 9.58 -16.60 -5.45
N ALA A 202 10.81 -16.32 -5.90
CA ALA A 202 11.94 -17.27 -5.82
C ALA A 202 12.35 -17.61 -4.38
N GLU A 203 12.25 -16.64 -3.47
CA GLU A 203 12.58 -16.82 -2.04
C GLU A 203 11.38 -17.28 -1.20
N GLY A 204 10.21 -17.48 -1.81
CA GLY A 204 8.98 -17.87 -1.12
C GLY A 204 8.41 -16.79 -0.20
N ILE A 205 8.72 -15.52 -0.45
CA ILE A 205 8.15 -14.38 0.27
C ILE A 205 6.81 -14.04 -0.38
N GLY A 206 5.73 -14.05 0.42
CA GLY A 206 4.42 -13.69 -0.08
C GLY A 206 4.30 -12.18 -0.33
N ILE A 207 3.50 -11.77 -1.32
CA ILE A 207 3.17 -10.36 -1.53
C ILE A 207 1.68 -10.13 -1.26
N SER A 208 1.37 -9.20 -0.35
CA SER A 208 0.05 -8.59 -0.19
C SER A 208 0.03 -7.24 -0.91
N VAL A 209 -0.93 -7.04 -1.81
CA VAL A 209 -0.95 -5.88 -2.71
C VAL A 209 -1.80 -4.76 -2.14
N MET A 210 -1.17 -3.64 -1.78
CA MET A 210 -1.87 -2.39 -1.48
C MET A 210 -2.06 -1.53 -2.73
N LYS A 211 -3.04 -0.61 -2.68
CA LYS A 211 -3.33 0.39 -3.74
C LYS A 211 -3.59 -0.21 -5.14
N PRO A 212 -4.35 -1.32 -5.26
CA PRO A 212 -4.59 -1.96 -6.57
C PRO A 212 -5.29 -1.03 -7.55
N PHE A 213 -6.04 -0.03 -7.06
CA PHE A 213 -6.78 0.94 -7.87
C PHE A 213 -6.08 2.31 -7.97
N SER A 214 -4.83 2.44 -7.48
CA SER A 214 -4.15 3.75 -7.38
C SER A 214 -5.03 4.81 -6.69
N ALA A 215 -5.53 4.50 -5.49
CA ALA A 215 -6.49 5.31 -4.72
C ALA A 215 -7.76 5.71 -5.52
N GLY A 216 -8.18 4.86 -6.46
CA GLY A 216 -9.35 5.09 -7.31
C GLY A 216 -9.06 5.79 -8.62
N GLN A 217 -7.85 6.31 -8.84
CA GLN A 217 -7.49 7.00 -10.09
C GLN A 217 -7.70 6.13 -11.34
N LEU A 218 -7.38 4.84 -11.26
CA LEU A 218 -7.52 3.91 -12.37
C LEU A 218 -8.98 3.62 -12.76
N LEU A 219 -9.92 3.87 -11.85
CA LEU A 219 -11.34 3.56 -12.06
C LEU A 219 -12.10 4.67 -12.81
N GLN A 220 -11.44 5.77 -13.15
CA GLN A 220 -12.04 6.92 -13.82
C GLN A 220 -11.16 7.38 -14.98
N ALA A 221 -11.74 7.56 -16.17
CA ALA A 221 -11.01 7.98 -17.36
C ALA A 221 -10.28 9.33 -17.20
N GLY A 222 -10.88 10.27 -16.43
CA GLY A 222 -10.33 11.60 -16.20
C GLY A 222 -9.11 11.64 -15.29
N THR A 223 -8.95 10.65 -14.39
CA THR A 223 -7.83 10.56 -13.44
C THR A 223 -6.83 9.45 -13.77
N SER A 224 -7.24 8.50 -14.62
CA SER A 224 -6.38 7.42 -15.07
C SER A 224 -5.25 7.95 -15.96
N PRO A 225 -3.98 7.56 -15.72
CA PRO A 225 -2.87 7.91 -16.62
C PRO A 225 -3.04 7.32 -18.02
N PHE A 226 -3.90 6.31 -18.16
CA PHE A 226 -4.24 5.68 -19.45
C PHE A 226 -5.38 6.42 -20.18
N ARG A 227 -5.96 7.49 -19.59
CA ARG A 227 -7.13 8.24 -20.11
C ARG A 227 -8.34 7.37 -20.40
N GLN A 228 -8.39 6.21 -19.81
CA GLN A 228 -9.54 5.32 -19.80
C GLN A 228 -9.67 4.66 -18.42
N ALA A 229 -10.90 4.37 -18.02
CA ALA A 229 -11.16 3.67 -16.78
C ALA A 229 -10.85 2.18 -16.94
N LEU A 230 -10.21 1.61 -15.93
CA LEU A 230 -10.16 0.16 -15.75
C LEU A 230 -11.27 -0.25 -14.77
N THR A 231 -11.73 -1.47 -14.86
CA THR A 231 -12.63 -2.04 -13.87
C THR A 231 -11.87 -2.50 -12.62
N LYS A 232 -12.55 -2.62 -11.48
CA LYS A 232 -11.96 -3.24 -10.27
C LYS A 232 -11.47 -4.66 -10.57
N VAL A 233 -12.20 -5.41 -11.38
CA VAL A 233 -11.85 -6.77 -11.81
C VAL A 233 -10.52 -6.79 -12.57
N GLN A 234 -10.34 -5.91 -13.55
CA GLN A 234 -9.10 -5.80 -14.32
C GLN A 234 -7.90 -5.41 -13.45
N CYS A 235 -8.08 -4.47 -12.53
CA CYS A 235 -7.02 -4.05 -11.62
C CYS A 235 -6.61 -5.16 -10.65
N ILE A 236 -7.57 -5.92 -10.11
CA ILE A 236 -7.31 -7.08 -9.23
C ILE A 236 -6.59 -8.17 -10.02
N GLN A 237 -7.07 -8.51 -11.21
CA GLN A 237 -6.44 -9.52 -12.07
C GLN A 237 -4.99 -9.14 -12.41
N TYR A 238 -4.77 -7.88 -12.80
CA TYR A 238 -3.42 -7.36 -13.06
C TYR A 238 -2.45 -7.62 -11.90
N ALA A 239 -2.90 -7.34 -10.68
CA ALA A 239 -2.07 -7.53 -9.49
C ALA A 239 -1.83 -9.02 -9.19
N LEU A 240 -2.87 -9.86 -9.32
CA LEU A 240 -2.78 -11.32 -9.07
C LEU A 240 -1.88 -12.05 -10.07
N ASP A 241 -1.67 -11.49 -11.27
CA ASP A 241 -0.77 -12.05 -12.29
C ASP A 241 0.71 -11.72 -12.04
N LYS A 242 1.03 -10.93 -11.01
CA LYS A 242 2.45 -10.62 -10.68
C LYS A 242 3.09 -11.74 -9.87
N PRO A 243 4.37 -12.03 -10.13
CA PRO A 243 5.11 -13.04 -9.38
C PRO A 243 5.06 -12.79 -7.86
N GLY A 244 4.91 -13.84 -7.07
CA GLY A 244 4.92 -13.78 -5.61
C GLY A 244 3.66 -13.21 -4.95
N VAL A 245 2.72 -12.65 -5.70
CA VAL A 245 1.47 -12.11 -5.14
C VAL A 245 0.60 -13.23 -4.59
N LEU A 246 0.19 -13.10 -3.33
CA LEU A 246 -0.73 -14.03 -2.67
C LEU A 246 -2.13 -13.44 -2.54
N THR A 247 -2.25 -12.15 -2.25
CA THR A 247 -3.53 -11.51 -2.01
C THR A 247 -3.52 -10.04 -2.46
N VAL A 248 -4.66 -9.56 -2.91
CA VAL A 248 -4.90 -8.16 -3.25
C VAL A 248 -5.81 -7.55 -2.18
N LEU A 249 -5.48 -6.35 -1.71
CA LEU A 249 -6.13 -5.65 -0.61
C LEU A 249 -6.91 -4.42 -1.12
N PRO A 250 -8.09 -4.60 -1.75
CA PRO A 250 -8.93 -3.47 -2.12
C PRO A 250 -9.38 -2.70 -0.89
N GLY A 251 -9.32 -1.37 -0.96
CA GLY A 251 -9.89 -0.49 0.06
C GLY A 251 -11.42 -0.48 -0.06
N ILE A 252 -12.12 -0.65 1.06
CA ILE A 252 -13.57 -0.81 1.13
C ILE A 252 -14.17 0.26 2.04
N ARG A 253 -15.19 0.99 1.57
CA ARG A 253 -15.98 1.97 2.35
C ARG A 253 -17.34 1.42 2.77
N SER A 254 -17.88 0.46 2.02
CA SER A 254 -19.26 0.01 2.16
C SER A 254 -19.41 -1.47 1.80
N LEU A 255 -20.57 -2.03 2.12
CA LEU A 255 -20.96 -3.36 1.65
C LEU A 255 -21.03 -3.42 0.11
N ALA A 256 -21.40 -2.33 -0.56
CA ALA A 256 -21.42 -2.25 -2.02
C ALA A 256 -20.01 -2.37 -2.59
N ASP A 257 -19.03 -1.61 -2.03
CA ASP A 257 -17.63 -1.72 -2.43
C ASP A 257 -17.08 -3.14 -2.27
N MET A 258 -17.45 -3.81 -1.17
CA MET A 258 -17.04 -5.19 -0.92
C MET A 258 -17.59 -6.14 -1.98
N LYS A 259 -18.88 -6.02 -2.32
CA LYS A 259 -19.50 -6.82 -3.38
C LYS A 259 -18.85 -6.60 -4.74
N GLU A 260 -18.54 -5.34 -5.07
CA GLU A 260 -17.85 -5.02 -6.33
C GLU A 260 -16.42 -5.58 -6.38
N ALA A 261 -15.68 -5.56 -5.27
CA ALA A 261 -14.35 -6.17 -5.23
C ALA A 261 -14.42 -7.69 -5.36
N LEU A 262 -15.37 -8.33 -4.67
CA LEU A 262 -15.57 -9.77 -4.72
C LEU A 262 -16.22 -10.26 -6.03
N ALA A 263 -16.79 -9.38 -6.85
CA ALA A 263 -17.27 -9.72 -8.19
C ALA A 263 -16.19 -10.33 -9.10
N TRP A 264 -14.91 -10.09 -8.76
CA TRP A 264 -13.79 -10.75 -9.44
C TRP A 264 -13.89 -12.29 -9.37
N LEU A 265 -14.45 -12.85 -8.30
CA LEU A 265 -14.55 -14.31 -8.11
C LEU A 265 -15.41 -15.00 -9.19
N ASP A 266 -16.44 -14.32 -9.66
CA ASP A 266 -17.38 -14.82 -10.65
C ASP A 266 -17.14 -14.22 -12.06
N ALA A 267 -16.11 -13.37 -12.19
CA ALA A 267 -15.81 -12.66 -13.44
C ALA A 267 -15.32 -13.63 -14.53
N SER A 268 -15.80 -13.42 -15.75
CA SER A 268 -15.36 -14.17 -16.93
C SER A 268 -13.91 -13.83 -17.32
N PRO A 269 -13.25 -14.66 -18.14
CA PRO A 269 -11.93 -14.32 -18.69
C PRO A 269 -11.91 -12.97 -19.43
N GLU A 270 -12.98 -12.63 -20.14
CA GLU A 270 -13.13 -11.38 -20.88
C GLU A 270 -13.22 -10.16 -19.92
N GLU A 271 -13.93 -10.28 -18.80
CA GLU A 271 -14.02 -9.25 -17.79
C GLU A 271 -12.69 -9.04 -17.03
N ARG A 272 -11.89 -10.10 -16.91
CA ARG A 272 -10.55 -10.06 -16.30
C ARG A 272 -9.48 -9.55 -17.27
N ASP A 273 -9.76 -9.51 -18.57
CA ASP A 273 -8.79 -9.06 -19.58
C ASP A 273 -8.47 -7.58 -19.44
N TYR A 274 -7.20 -7.31 -19.17
CA TYR A 274 -6.63 -5.95 -19.11
C TYR A 274 -5.67 -5.68 -20.28
N SER A 275 -5.75 -6.41 -21.37
CA SER A 275 -4.89 -6.26 -22.55
C SER A 275 -4.96 -4.89 -23.20
N VAL A 276 -6.03 -4.13 -22.90
CA VAL A 276 -6.16 -2.71 -23.24
C VAL A 276 -4.95 -1.87 -22.83
N LEU A 277 -4.21 -2.25 -21.77
CA LEU A 277 -2.97 -1.61 -21.36
C LEU A 277 -1.84 -1.75 -22.39
N GLY A 278 -1.88 -2.76 -23.26
CA GLY A 278 -0.91 -2.97 -24.34
C GLY A 278 -0.99 -1.90 -25.45
N THR A 279 -2.08 -1.15 -25.52
CA THR A 279 -2.27 -0.06 -26.50
C THR A 279 -1.76 1.30 -25.99
N PHE A 280 -1.41 1.38 -24.70
CA PHE A 280 -0.95 2.61 -24.07
C PHE A 280 0.45 2.99 -24.56
N THR A 281 0.63 4.28 -24.88
CA THR A 281 1.92 4.88 -25.20
C THR A 281 2.19 6.11 -24.34
N PRO A 282 3.46 6.43 -24.02
CA PRO A 282 3.79 7.59 -23.20
C PRO A 282 3.22 8.93 -23.69
N GLN A 283 3.03 9.08 -25.02
CA GLN A 283 2.45 10.30 -25.58
C GLN A 283 0.99 10.52 -25.15
N ASP A 284 0.28 9.47 -24.79
CA ASP A 284 -1.14 9.52 -24.39
C ASP A 284 -1.32 10.19 -23.01
N VAL A 285 -0.23 10.33 -22.24
CA VAL A 285 -0.24 10.96 -20.89
C VAL A 285 0.46 12.32 -20.86
N THR A 286 0.59 12.99 -21.98
CA THR A 286 1.18 14.34 -22.03
C THR A 286 0.46 15.29 -21.06
N GLY A 287 1.24 15.98 -20.20
CA GLY A 287 0.71 16.90 -19.18
C GLY A 287 0.33 16.26 -17.85
N ALA A 288 0.37 14.94 -17.72
CA ALA A 288 0.16 14.24 -16.44
C ALA A 288 1.47 13.67 -15.88
N CYS A 289 1.71 13.82 -14.58
CA CYS A 289 2.83 13.19 -13.91
C CYS A 289 2.52 11.71 -13.67
N VAL A 290 3.43 10.84 -14.10
CA VAL A 290 3.33 9.39 -13.96
C VAL A 290 4.40 8.83 -13.00
N TYR A 291 5.04 9.69 -12.24
CA TYR A 291 6.01 9.39 -11.18
C TYR A 291 7.27 8.65 -11.66
N CYS A 292 7.60 8.76 -12.94
CA CYS A 292 8.68 8.01 -13.60
C CYS A 292 10.11 8.43 -13.19
N ASN A 293 10.26 9.52 -12.46
CA ASN A 293 11.54 10.11 -12.01
C ASN A 293 12.56 10.46 -13.10
N HIS A 294 12.16 10.57 -14.38
CA HIS A 294 13.06 11.11 -15.44
C HIS A 294 13.53 12.53 -15.14
N CYS A 295 12.82 13.27 -14.31
CA CYS A 295 13.21 14.57 -13.80
C CYS A 295 14.40 14.54 -12.81
N ALA A 296 14.77 13.37 -12.30
CA ALA A 296 15.93 13.22 -11.43
C ALA A 296 17.27 13.28 -12.21
N PRO A 297 18.40 13.65 -11.53
CA PRO A 297 18.46 14.17 -10.17
C PRO A 297 17.99 15.61 -10.09
N CYS A 298 17.26 15.95 -9.01
CA CYS A 298 16.92 17.34 -8.74
C CYS A 298 18.13 18.08 -8.12
N PRO A 299 18.56 19.26 -8.65
CA PRO A 299 19.66 20.01 -8.05
C PRO A 299 19.46 20.43 -6.60
N ALA A 300 18.18 20.57 -6.16
CA ALA A 300 17.83 20.86 -4.78
C ALA A 300 17.57 19.60 -3.93
N GLY A 301 17.77 18.40 -4.48
CA GLY A 301 17.63 17.15 -3.78
C GLY A 301 16.19 16.64 -3.61
N LEU A 302 15.20 17.21 -4.32
CA LEU A 302 13.82 16.76 -4.23
C LEU A 302 13.61 15.42 -4.95
N ASN A 303 12.84 14.53 -4.34
CA ASN A 303 12.25 13.39 -5.06
C ASN A 303 10.94 13.85 -5.73
N VAL A 304 11.07 14.44 -6.91
CA VAL A 304 9.96 15.08 -7.64
C VAL A 304 8.82 14.10 -7.93
N GLY A 305 9.14 12.86 -8.31
CA GLY A 305 8.12 11.85 -8.59
C GLY A 305 7.34 11.43 -7.34
N LEU A 306 8.03 11.25 -6.21
CA LEU A 306 7.40 10.90 -4.93
C LEU A 306 6.51 12.03 -4.39
N ILE A 307 7.00 13.25 -4.47
CA ILE A 307 6.25 14.47 -4.08
C ILE A 307 4.94 14.55 -4.88
N ASN A 308 5.01 14.40 -6.21
CA ASN A 308 3.80 14.38 -7.05
C ASN A 308 2.84 13.25 -6.67
N LYS A 309 3.37 12.05 -6.42
CA LYS A 309 2.56 10.89 -6.05
C LYS A 309 1.76 11.14 -4.76
N TYR A 310 2.41 11.64 -3.73
CA TYR A 310 1.72 11.92 -2.46
C TYR A 310 0.68 13.03 -2.61
N TYR A 311 0.98 14.05 -3.41
CA TYR A 311 0.01 15.10 -3.71
C TYR A 311 -1.22 14.56 -4.42
N ASP A 312 -1.05 13.81 -5.51
CA ASP A 312 -2.16 13.27 -6.30
C ASP A 312 -3.04 12.33 -5.47
N LEU A 313 -2.43 11.53 -4.59
CA LEU A 313 -3.17 10.67 -3.66
C LEU A 313 -3.90 11.47 -2.58
N ALA A 314 -3.26 12.50 -2.00
CA ALA A 314 -3.88 13.32 -0.97
C ALA A 314 -5.07 14.14 -1.49
N VAL A 315 -4.98 14.69 -2.72
CA VAL A 315 -6.06 15.45 -3.36
C VAL A 315 -7.34 14.62 -3.54
N ILE A 316 -7.19 13.31 -3.74
CA ILE A 316 -8.34 12.40 -3.88
C ILE A 316 -8.76 11.75 -2.54
N GLY A 317 -8.23 12.26 -1.41
CA GLY A 317 -8.66 11.89 -0.07
C GLY A 317 -7.83 10.81 0.64
N ASP A 318 -6.65 10.43 0.12
CA ASP A 318 -5.73 9.53 0.83
C ASP A 318 -4.98 10.29 1.93
N THR A 319 -5.48 10.23 3.16
CA THR A 319 -4.88 10.89 4.33
C THR A 319 -3.51 10.32 4.68
N MET A 320 -3.25 9.04 4.40
CA MET A 320 -1.95 8.41 4.64
C MET A 320 -0.88 8.98 3.71
N ALA A 321 -1.24 9.32 2.46
CA ALA A 321 -0.32 9.96 1.53
C ALA A 321 0.09 11.36 2.01
N ALA A 322 -0.83 12.11 2.64
CA ALA A 322 -0.51 13.40 3.25
C ALA A 322 0.50 13.26 4.39
N ASP A 323 0.32 12.26 5.25
CA ASP A 323 1.27 11.96 6.34
C ASP A 323 2.66 11.55 5.80
N HIS A 324 2.70 10.73 4.75
CA HIS A 324 3.95 10.35 4.11
C HIS A 324 4.68 11.54 3.50
N TYR A 325 3.93 12.49 2.89
CA TYR A 325 4.53 13.73 2.40
C TYR A 325 5.22 14.52 3.52
N GLN A 326 4.59 14.62 4.70
CA GLN A 326 5.15 15.38 5.84
C GLN A 326 6.47 14.80 6.35
N LYS A 327 6.76 13.52 6.12
CA LYS A 327 7.99 12.84 6.53
C LYS A 327 9.15 12.97 5.55
N LEU A 328 8.94 13.53 4.38
CA LEU A 328 10.01 13.70 3.41
C LEU A 328 11.09 14.66 3.95
N ASP A 329 12.36 14.35 3.72
CA ASP A 329 13.48 15.22 4.06
C ASP A 329 13.44 16.56 3.29
N LYS A 330 12.86 16.54 2.09
CA LYS A 330 12.70 17.66 1.19
C LYS A 330 11.27 17.75 0.70
N HIS A 331 10.70 18.92 0.80
CA HIS A 331 9.33 19.23 0.42
C HIS A 331 9.26 20.07 -0.85
N ALA A 332 8.08 20.24 -1.40
CA ALA A 332 7.88 21.04 -2.61
C ALA A 332 8.33 22.50 -2.44
N SER A 333 8.25 23.04 -1.21
CA SER A 333 8.75 24.41 -0.86
C SER A 333 10.27 24.53 -0.96
N ASP A 334 11.03 23.44 -0.92
CA ASP A 334 12.50 23.46 -1.16
C ASP A 334 12.85 23.61 -2.64
N CYS A 335 11.87 23.69 -3.54
CA CYS A 335 12.07 23.84 -4.96
C CYS A 335 12.64 25.23 -5.29
N VAL A 336 13.80 25.26 -5.90
CA VAL A 336 14.46 26.49 -6.35
C VAL A 336 14.01 26.98 -7.74
N SER A 337 12.96 26.39 -8.29
CA SER A 337 12.36 26.74 -9.60
C SER A 337 13.36 26.81 -10.76
N CYS A 338 14.40 25.97 -10.75
CA CYS A 338 15.47 26.00 -11.78
C CYS A 338 15.04 25.45 -13.15
N GLY A 339 13.86 24.83 -13.28
CA GLY A 339 13.35 24.28 -14.55
C GLY A 339 14.04 23.00 -15.03
N HIS A 340 15.02 22.46 -14.30
CA HIS A 340 15.74 21.25 -14.70
C HIS A 340 14.81 20.06 -14.97
N CYS A 341 13.85 19.86 -14.09
CA CYS A 341 12.84 18.79 -14.19
C CYS A 341 11.87 19.01 -15.37
N ASP A 342 11.54 20.26 -15.69
CA ASP A 342 10.63 20.59 -16.81
C ASP A 342 11.22 20.16 -18.16
N GLY A 343 12.52 20.44 -18.36
CA GLY A 343 13.25 20.09 -19.58
C GLY A 343 13.47 18.59 -19.76
N ARG A 344 13.39 17.81 -18.68
CA ARG A 344 13.64 16.35 -18.71
C ARG A 344 12.34 15.52 -18.70
N CYS A 345 11.18 16.15 -18.47
CA CYS A 345 9.93 15.43 -18.38
C CYS A 345 9.45 14.92 -19.75
N PRO A 346 9.41 13.60 -20.01
CA PRO A 346 8.97 13.05 -21.29
C PRO A 346 7.47 13.32 -21.54
N PHE A 347 6.72 13.59 -20.48
CA PHE A 347 5.28 13.88 -20.51
C PHE A 347 4.95 15.37 -20.51
N ARG A 348 5.97 16.24 -20.66
CA ARG A 348 5.83 17.70 -20.73
C ARG A 348 5.09 18.33 -19.53
N VAL A 349 5.19 17.71 -18.36
CA VAL A 349 4.67 18.29 -17.12
C VAL A 349 5.58 19.43 -16.67
N ARG A 350 5.01 20.59 -16.40
CA ARG A 350 5.71 21.72 -15.79
C ARG A 350 5.90 21.48 -14.30
N GLN A 351 6.90 20.67 -13.98
CA GLN A 351 7.17 20.24 -12.60
C GLN A 351 7.48 21.40 -11.66
N SER A 352 8.18 22.44 -12.16
CA SER A 352 8.49 23.63 -11.37
C SER A 352 7.23 24.40 -10.92
N ASP A 353 6.20 24.47 -11.79
CA ASP A 353 4.92 25.11 -11.42
C ASP A 353 4.12 24.19 -10.51
N ARG A 354 4.15 22.88 -10.76
CA ARG A 354 3.49 21.88 -9.91
C ARG A 354 4.08 21.84 -8.50
N MET A 355 5.39 22.03 -8.31
CA MET A 355 5.98 22.15 -6.97
C MET A 355 5.41 23.33 -6.19
N LYS A 356 5.08 24.45 -6.84
CA LYS A 356 4.43 25.60 -6.17
C LYS A 356 3.01 25.26 -5.70
N GLU A 357 2.26 24.58 -6.57
CA GLU A 357 0.91 24.09 -6.25
C GLU A 357 0.94 23.13 -5.06
N ILE A 358 1.86 22.17 -5.07
CA ILE A 358 2.02 21.18 -4.01
C ILE A 358 2.44 21.83 -2.69
N ALA A 359 3.40 22.77 -2.74
CA ALA A 359 3.82 23.53 -1.55
C ALA A 359 2.66 24.32 -0.95
N GLN A 360 1.80 24.91 -1.79
CA GLN A 360 0.60 25.61 -1.32
C GLN A 360 -0.41 24.65 -0.67
N TYR A 361 -0.62 23.47 -1.25
CA TYR A 361 -1.57 22.48 -0.75
C TYR A 361 -1.17 21.94 0.63
N PHE A 362 0.09 21.55 0.81
CA PHE A 362 0.58 21.00 2.07
C PHE A 362 1.10 22.03 3.06
N GLY A 363 1.26 23.29 2.65
CA GLY A 363 1.89 24.34 3.47
C GLY A 363 3.43 24.20 3.60
N LYS A 364 4.03 23.36 2.80
CA LYS A 364 5.48 23.06 2.81
C LYS A 364 6.04 22.88 1.40
#